data_9a72425268210c0279c70ec02f225bab
#
_entry.id   9a72425268210c0279c70ec02f225bab
#
_cell.length_a   1.000
_cell.length_b   1.000
_cell.length_c   1.000
_cell.angle_alpha   90.00
_cell.angle_beta   90.00
_cell.angle_gamma   90.00
#
_symmetry.space_group_name_H-M   'P 1'
#
loop_
_entity.id
_entity.type
_entity.pdbx_description
1 polymer ?
#
loop_
_entity_poly.entity_id
_entity_poly.type
_entity_poly.pdbx_seq_one_letter_code
_entity_poly.pdbx_strand_id
1 'polypeptide(L)'
;MAKYRCSVCGYIYDEEQEGAPFSELKECPVCHQSADKFVLWQEEADIKKQPAKELKLDYPKEFVRSDASCRYMKEIHEMAVTGKSISAAMGTLLPMPDWDDILILGAQLDPMPLNEDAEVRTTTVIGPHAARPLVLENPVYISHMSFGALSREAKVSLARGSAMAHSAMCSGEGGILPEEMQAADKYIFEYVGNLYSVTPENLRNADAIEIKIGQGTKPGMGGHLPGEKVTAEISRIRNKPMGKDVIAPSRFPGIETKEDMKALVSQLRMASEGRPIGIKIAAGHIERDLAFCVYAEPDFITIDGRGGATGSSPMLL
;
A
#
# COMPACT_ATOMS: atom_id res chain seq x y z
N MET A 1 21.49 31.55 4.30
CA MET A 1 21.11 31.38 2.88
C MET A 1 19.70 30.83 2.82
N ALA A 2 19.03 30.92 1.68
CA ALA A 2 17.63 30.50 1.57
C ALA A 2 17.52 28.97 1.43
N LYS A 3 16.40 28.42 1.91
CA LYS A 3 16.06 27.01 1.72
C LYS A 3 14.80 26.93 0.84
N TYR A 4 14.75 25.97 -0.03
CA TYR A 4 13.61 25.75 -0.94
C TYR A 4 13.14 24.31 -0.85
N ARG A 5 11.83 24.10 -0.78
CA ARG A 5 11.25 22.77 -0.69
C ARG A 5 10.55 22.40 -2.00
N CYS A 6 10.89 21.26 -2.55
CA CYS A 6 10.17 20.68 -3.68
C CYS A 6 8.74 20.30 -3.25
N SER A 7 7.74 20.87 -3.91
CA SER A 7 6.33 20.60 -3.63
C SER A 7 5.90 19.19 -4.03
N VAL A 8 6.69 18.48 -4.85
CA VAL A 8 6.37 17.15 -5.35
C VAL A 8 6.90 16.06 -4.41
N CYS A 9 8.20 16.08 -4.07
CA CYS A 9 8.82 15.01 -3.27
C CYS A 9 9.21 15.44 -1.86
N GLY A 10 9.10 16.74 -1.54
CA GLY A 10 9.47 17.27 -0.22
C GLY A 10 10.97 17.48 0.00
N TYR A 11 11.82 17.22 -1.01
CA TYR A 11 13.25 17.49 -0.93
C TYR A 11 13.50 18.97 -0.60
N ILE A 12 14.43 19.23 0.33
CA ILE A 12 14.81 20.60 0.71
C ILE A 12 16.18 20.90 0.11
N TYR A 13 16.23 21.88 -0.78
CA TYR A 13 17.44 22.46 -1.31
C TYR A 13 17.90 23.57 -0.35
N ASP A 14 19.03 23.38 0.27
CA ASP A 14 19.67 24.32 1.21
C ASP A 14 20.89 24.93 0.53
N GLU A 15 20.81 26.20 0.14
CA GLU A 15 21.91 26.89 -0.54
C GLU A 15 23.24 26.85 0.24
N GLU A 16 23.20 26.71 1.55
CA GLU A 16 24.39 26.63 2.38
C GLU A 16 25.05 25.24 2.33
N GLN A 17 24.22 24.19 2.28
CA GLN A 17 24.70 22.81 2.20
C GLN A 17 25.10 22.40 0.78
N GLU A 18 24.38 22.88 -0.22
CA GLU A 18 24.65 22.57 -1.62
C GLU A 18 25.79 23.44 -2.20
N GLY A 19 26.13 24.55 -1.54
CA GLY A 19 27.20 25.44 -1.98
C GLY A 19 26.92 26.21 -3.26
N ALA A 20 25.66 26.21 -3.73
CA ALA A 20 25.22 26.87 -4.95
C ALA A 20 23.88 27.59 -4.75
N PRO A 21 23.64 28.74 -5.39
CA PRO A 21 22.39 29.45 -5.29
C PRO A 21 21.26 28.67 -5.99
N PHE A 22 20.06 28.75 -5.45
CA PHE A 22 18.87 28.07 -6.00
C PHE A 22 18.58 28.44 -7.48
N SER A 23 18.96 29.65 -7.90
CA SER A 23 18.81 30.10 -9.27
C SER A 23 19.55 29.25 -10.33
N GLU A 24 20.50 28.44 -9.90
CA GLU A 24 21.28 27.54 -10.76
C GLU A 24 20.65 26.15 -10.85
N LEU A 25 19.68 25.84 -9.96
CA LEU A 25 19.00 24.56 -9.95
C LEU A 25 18.00 24.49 -11.13
N LYS A 26 18.17 23.50 -12.01
CA LYS A 26 17.27 23.27 -13.16
C LYS A 26 16.15 22.29 -12.84
N GLU A 27 16.46 21.27 -12.06
CA GLU A 27 15.54 20.21 -11.69
C GLU A 27 15.84 19.69 -10.26
N CYS A 28 14.84 19.08 -9.65
CA CYS A 28 14.99 18.47 -8.33
C CYS A 28 15.95 17.26 -8.39
N PRO A 29 16.99 17.20 -7.55
CA PRO A 29 17.95 16.09 -7.56
C PRO A 29 17.32 14.73 -7.17
N VAL A 30 16.11 14.73 -6.59
CA VAL A 30 15.46 13.52 -6.10
C VAL A 30 14.37 13.02 -7.04
N CYS A 31 13.52 13.91 -7.55
CA CYS A 31 12.37 13.50 -8.37
C CYS A 31 12.42 14.03 -9.81
N HIS A 32 13.50 14.71 -10.19
CA HIS A 32 13.74 15.26 -11.54
C HIS A 32 12.66 16.22 -12.04
N GLN A 33 11.79 16.69 -11.16
CA GLN A 33 10.83 17.74 -11.51
C GLN A 33 11.52 19.09 -11.63
N SER A 34 11.01 19.94 -12.53
CA SER A 34 11.55 21.27 -12.78
C SER A 34 11.65 22.12 -11.49
N ALA A 35 12.64 23.00 -11.44
CA ALA A 35 12.88 23.89 -10.30
C ALA A 35 11.69 24.82 -9.99
N ASP A 36 10.76 25.07 -10.93
CA ASP A 36 9.52 25.80 -10.69
C ASP A 36 8.57 25.14 -9.68
N LYS A 37 8.79 23.87 -9.36
CA LYS A 37 8.05 23.14 -8.33
C LYS A 37 8.59 23.37 -6.92
N PHE A 38 9.59 24.19 -6.75
CA PHE A 38 10.09 24.55 -5.43
C PHE A 38 9.41 25.80 -4.89
N VAL A 39 9.16 25.80 -3.60
CA VAL A 39 8.67 26.97 -2.85
C VAL A 39 9.70 27.36 -1.79
N LEU A 40 9.81 28.64 -1.49
CA LEU A 40 10.69 29.12 -0.44
C LEU A 40 10.32 28.41 0.88
N TRP A 41 11.28 27.68 1.43
CA TRP A 41 11.13 27.02 2.70
C TRP A 41 11.54 27.99 3.81
N GLN A 42 10.56 28.46 4.54
CA GLN A 42 10.79 29.04 5.84
C GLN A 42 10.66 27.90 6.84
N GLU A 43 11.70 27.63 7.64
CA GLU A 43 11.48 26.89 8.86
C GLU A 43 10.30 27.59 9.53
N GLU A 44 9.19 26.88 9.69
CA GLU A 44 8.13 27.37 10.56
C GLU A 44 8.84 27.68 11.87
N ALA A 45 9.09 28.97 12.09
CA ALA A 45 9.63 29.43 13.36
C ALA A 45 8.74 28.76 14.38
N ASP A 46 9.33 27.89 15.20
CA ASP A 46 8.63 27.20 16.26
C ASP A 46 7.55 28.14 16.77
N ILE A 47 6.35 28.02 16.23
CA ILE A 47 5.19 28.37 17.02
C ILE A 47 5.36 27.37 18.13
N LYS A 48 6.07 27.79 19.19
CA LYS A 48 6.09 27.09 20.47
C LYS A 48 4.62 26.85 20.72
N LYS A 49 4.14 25.69 20.26
CA LYS A 49 2.88 25.16 20.72
C LYS A 49 3.10 25.17 22.21
N GLN A 50 2.60 26.23 22.87
CA GLN A 50 2.52 26.20 24.31
C GLN A 50 1.93 24.83 24.58
N PRO A 51 2.61 23.96 25.35
CA PRO A 51 2.08 22.63 25.61
C PRO A 51 0.65 22.89 26.02
N ALA A 52 -0.30 22.38 25.24
CA ALA A 52 -1.71 22.57 25.55
C ALA A 52 -1.81 22.23 27.02
N LYS A 53 -2.19 23.22 27.84
CA LYS A 53 -2.30 23.04 29.28
C LYS A 53 -3.03 21.75 29.42
N GLU A 54 -2.36 20.71 29.93
CA GLU A 54 -2.96 19.40 30.12
C GLU A 54 -4.19 19.68 31.00
N LEU A 55 -5.33 19.85 30.38
CA LEU A 55 -6.61 19.92 31.08
C LEU A 55 -6.75 18.54 31.67
N LYS A 56 -6.23 18.34 32.89
CA LYS A 56 -6.60 17.21 33.73
C LYS A 56 -8.07 17.43 34.07
N LEU A 57 -8.93 17.00 33.15
CA LEU A 57 -10.34 16.83 33.43
C LEU A 57 -10.41 15.62 34.34
N ASP A 58 -10.41 15.88 35.64
CA ASP A 58 -10.63 14.87 36.67
C ASP A 58 -12.13 14.56 36.72
N TYR A 59 -12.61 13.86 35.69
CA TYR A 59 -13.96 13.32 35.70
C TYR A 59 -13.98 12.07 36.61
N PRO A 60 -14.84 12.02 37.61
CA PRO A 60 -15.07 10.80 38.37
C PRO A 60 -15.38 9.65 37.38
N LYS A 61 -14.73 8.50 37.58
CA LYS A 61 -14.89 7.32 36.71
C LYS A 61 -16.34 6.87 36.57
N GLU A 62 -17.18 7.14 37.61
CA GLU A 62 -18.61 6.86 37.63
C GLU A 62 -19.42 7.66 36.60
N PHE A 63 -18.89 8.74 36.05
CA PHE A 63 -19.56 9.50 34.98
C PHE A 63 -19.22 9.01 33.61
N VAL A 64 -18.26 8.09 33.47
CA VAL A 64 -17.94 7.44 32.19
C VAL A 64 -18.97 6.35 31.94
N ARG A 65 -20.00 6.65 31.17
CA ARG A 65 -20.97 5.62 30.73
C ARG A 65 -20.39 4.87 29.53
N SER A 66 -20.37 3.55 29.66
CA SER A 66 -20.27 2.68 28.47
C SER A 66 -21.68 2.11 28.27
N ASP A 67 -22.23 2.38 27.10
CA ASP A 67 -23.57 1.96 26.71
C ASP A 67 -23.41 1.05 25.48
N ALA A 68 -24.04 -0.10 25.51
CA ALA A 68 -23.98 -1.07 24.43
C ALA A 68 -24.52 -0.50 23.09
N SER A 69 -25.39 0.52 23.16
CA SER A 69 -25.90 1.25 22.00
C SER A 69 -24.88 2.25 21.43
N CYS A 70 -23.86 2.63 22.22
CA CYS A 70 -22.81 3.58 21.85
C CYS A 70 -21.48 2.87 21.64
N ARG A 71 -21.39 2.07 20.58
CA ARG A 71 -20.26 1.19 20.25
C ARG A 71 -18.89 1.85 20.39
N TYR A 72 -18.74 3.12 20.07
CA TYR A 72 -17.46 3.85 20.00
C TYR A 72 -17.33 4.91 21.11
N MET A 73 -18.10 4.83 22.18
CA MET A 73 -18.09 5.86 23.23
C MET A 73 -16.72 6.00 23.89
N LYS A 74 -16.01 4.91 24.10
CA LYS A 74 -14.65 4.91 24.68
C LYS A 74 -13.67 5.68 23.79
N GLU A 75 -13.68 5.39 22.51
CA GLU A 75 -12.79 5.99 21.54
C GLU A 75 -13.14 7.47 21.29
N ILE A 76 -14.42 7.78 21.23
CA ILE A 76 -14.90 9.18 21.12
C ILE A 76 -14.43 9.96 22.34
N HIS A 77 -14.54 9.39 23.54
CA HIS A 77 -14.10 10.03 24.78
C HIS A 77 -12.58 10.25 24.78
N GLU A 78 -11.79 9.26 24.38
CA GLU A 78 -10.34 9.38 24.28
C GLU A 78 -9.93 10.49 23.30
N MET A 79 -10.54 10.52 22.11
CA MET A 79 -10.28 11.58 21.13
C MET A 79 -10.71 12.96 21.62
N ALA A 80 -11.84 13.05 22.34
CA ALA A 80 -12.30 14.30 22.91
C ALA A 80 -11.35 14.84 23.99
N VAL A 81 -10.78 13.97 24.81
CA VAL A 81 -9.84 14.34 25.88
C VAL A 81 -8.45 14.66 25.31
N THR A 82 -7.97 13.88 24.36
CA THR A 82 -6.60 14.01 23.84
C THR A 82 -6.47 14.99 22.68
N GLY A 83 -7.58 15.27 21.97
CA GLY A 83 -7.57 16.02 20.72
C GLY A 83 -6.84 15.29 19.57
N LYS A 84 -6.61 13.98 19.72
CA LYS A 84 -5.85 13.18 18.74
C LYS A 84 -6.74 12.10 18.16
N SER A 85 -6.55 11.83 16.86
CA SER A 85 -7.13 10.67 16.21
C SER A 85 -6.47 9.39 16.72
N ILE A 86 -7.25 8.34 16.91
CA ILE A 86 -6.74 7.01 17.28
C ILE A 86 -6.35 6.31 15.98
N SER A 87 -5.07 5.98 15.85
CA SER A 87 -4.55 5.15 14.76
C SER A 87 -4.10 3.81 15.34
N ALA A 88 -4.65 2.73 14.81
CA ALA A 88 -4.37 1.38 15.28
C ALA A 88 -4.40 0.38 14.13
N ALA A 89 -3.92 -0.83 14.40
CA ALA A 89 -4.19 -1.97 13.53
C ALA A 89 -5.69 -2.24 13.52
N MET A 90 -6.28 -2.39 12.34
CA MET A 90 -7.72 -2.53 12.18
C MET A 90 -8.07 -3.72 11.29
N GLY A 91 -9.12 -4.43 11.71
CA GLY A 91 -9.94 -5.29 10.88
C GLY A 91 -11.37 -4.78 10.87
N THR A 92 -12.25 -5.40 10.09
CA THR A 92 -13.66 -5.04 10.12
C THR A 92 -14.31 -5.49 11.44
N LEU A 93 -15.09 -4.59 12.06
CA LEU A 93 -15.89 -4.86 13.24
C LEU A 93 -17.37 -5.08 12.91
N LEU A 94 -17.75 -4.90 11.65
CA LEU A 94 -19.10 -5.12 11.17
C LEU A 94 -19.28 -6.59 10.73
N PRO A 95 -20.47 -7.17 10.86
CA PRO A 95 -20.78 -8.44 10.24
C PRO A 95 -20.46 -8.39 8.74
N MET A 96 -19.73 -9.37 8.26
CA MET A 96 -19.33 -9.52 6.87
C MET A 96 -19.69 -10.92 6.42
N PRO A 97 -20.04 -11.12 5.14
CA PRO A 97 -20.11 -12.46 4.58
C PRO A 97 -18.79 -13.20 4.80
N ASP A 98 -18.86 -14.45 5.19
CA ASP A 98 -17.72 -15.35 5.33
C ASP A 98 -17.90 -16.60 4.46
N TRP A 99 -16.98 -17.54 4.56
CA TRP A 99 -17.04 -18.75 3.73
C TRP A 99 -18.23 -19.66 4.07
N ASP A 100 -18.80 -19.56 5.27
CA ASP A 100 -20.00 -20.31 5.66
C ASP A 100 -21.27 -19.74 5.01
N ASP A 101 -21.24 -18.48 4.56
CA ASP A 101 -22.32 -17.85 3.83
C ASP A 101 -22.34 -18.20 2.32
N ILE A 102 -21.29 -18.87 1.82
CA ILE A 102 -21.10 -19.16 0.40
C ILE A 102 -21.20 -20.66 0.17
N LEU A 103 -22.28 -21.07 -0.51
CA LEU A 103 -22.48 -22.46 -0.89
C LEU A 103 -22.13 -22.68 -2.37
N ILE A 104 -21.34 -23.69 -2.63
CA ILE A 104 -21.04 -24.13 -4.00
C ILE A 104 -22.16 -25.06 -4.45
N LEU A 105 -22.81 -24.73 -5.58
CA LEU A 105 -23.82 -25.60 -6.17
C LEU A 105 -23.14 -26.85 -6.73
N GLY A 106 -23.53 -28.01 -6.22
CA GLY A 106 -23.04 -29.29 -6.70
C GLY A 106 -23.65 -29.68 -8.04
N ALA A 107 -22.88 -30.32 -8.89
CA ALA A 107 -23.37 -30.95 -10.11
C ALA A 107 -24.17 -32.24 -9.78
N GLN A 108 -25.25 -32.54 -10.55
CA GLN A 108 -26.08 -33.71 -10.32
C GLN A 108 -26.55 -34.34 -11.64
N LEU A 109 -27.30 -33.62 -12.44
CA LEU A 109 -27.83 -34.08 -13.74
C LEU A 109 -27.45 -33.10 -14.87
N ASP A 110 -27.57 -31.82 -14.62
CA ASP A 110 -27.18 -30.75 -15.53
C ASP A 110 -26.63 -29.57 -14.74
N PRO A 111 -25.30 -29.35 -14.74
CA PRO A 111 -24.29 -30.19 -15.39
C PRO A 111 -24.10 -31.56 -14.70
N MET A 112 -23.61 -32.54 -15.45
CA MET A 112 -23.20 -33.82 -14.90
C MET A 112 -21.93 -33.70 -14.06
N PRO A 113 -21.80 -34.41 -12.94
CA PRO A 113 -20.55 -34.46 -12.19
C PRO A 113 -19.40 -35.02 -13.02
N LEU A 114 -18.19 -34.61 -12.71
CA LEU A 114 -17.00 -35.28 -13.21
C LEU A 114 -16.88 -36.67 -12.58
N ASN A 115 -16.20 -37.59 -13.27
CA ASN A 115 -15.84 -38.86 -12.69
C ASN A 115 -14.89 -38.68 -11.52
N GLU A 116 -14.84 -39.63 -10.60
CA GLU A 116 -14.03 -39.57 -9.38
C GLU A 116 -12.52 -39.47 -9.67
N ASP A 117 -12.09 -40.01 -10.82
CA ASP A 117 -10.70 -40.03 -11.29
C ASP A 117 -10.38 -38.90 -12.30
N ALA A 118 -11.30 -37.96 -12.51
CA ALA A 118 -11.11 -36.88 -13.46
C ALA A 118 -9.97 -35.95 -13.02
N GLU A 119 -9.05 -35.67 -13.93
CA GLU A 119 -7.99 -34.68 -13.70
C GLU A 119 -8.57 -33.28 -13.70
N VAL A 120 -8.41 -32.56 -12.60
CA VAL A 120 -8.86 -31.17 -12.43
C VAL A 120 -7.68 -30.22 -12.60
N ARG A 121 -7.81 -29.30 -13.57
CA ARG A 121 -6.82 -28.25 -13.79
C ARG A 121 -7.01 -27.13 -12.78
N THR A 122 -5.98 -26.87 -11.97
CA THR A 122 -5.93 -25.76 -11.01
C THR A 122 -5.03 -24.62 -11.49
N THR A 123 -4.28 -24.84 -12.56
CA THR A 123 -3.36 -23.83 -13.13
C THR A 123 -4.08 -22.53 -13.45
N THR A 124 -3.54 -21.46 -12.89
CA THR A 124 -4.04 -20.09 -13.09
C THR A 124 -3.02 -19.26 -13.81
N VAL A 125 -3.44 -18.55 -14.86
CA VAL A 125 -2.57 -17.67 -15.65
C VAL A 125 -3.01 -16.23 -15.44
N ILE A 126 -2.14 -15.44 -14.81
CA ILE A 126 -2.35 -14.00 -14.64
C ILE A 126 -1.68 -13.27 -15.81
N GLY A 127 -2.44 -12.40 -16.49
CA GLY A 127 -1.99 -11.70 -17.68
C GLY A 127 -1.72 -12.65 -18.86
N PRO A 128 -2.71 -13.42 -19.34
CA PRO A 128 -2.50 -14.42 -20.41
C PRO A 128 -2.03 -13.80 -21.73
N HIS A 129 -2.24 -12.50 -21.92
CA HIS A 129 -1.79 -11.75 -23.10
C HIS A 129 -0.47 -10.98 -22.89
N ALA A 130 0.08 -11.00 -21.68
CA ALA A 130 1.38 -10.42 -21.40
C ALA A 130 2.49 -11.22 -22.15
N ALA A 131 3.57 -10.56 -22.51
CA ALA A 131 4.68 -11.25 -23.19
C ALA A 131 5.34 -12.32 -22.29
N ARG A 132 5.25 -12.15 -20.96
CA ARG A 132 5.77 -13.07 -19.94
C ARG A 132 4.71 -13.30 -18.86
N PRO A 133 3.66 -14.10 -19.12
CA PRO A 133 2.58 -14.33 -18.17
C PRO A 133 3.07 -14.89 -16.84
N LEU A 134 2.37 -14.59 -15.75
CA LEU A 134 2.57 -15.23 -14.47
C LEU A 134 1.69 -16.49 -14.38
N VAL A 135 2.32 -17.65 -14.27
CA VAL A 135 1.63 -18.94 -14.18
C VAL A 135 1.79 -19.52 -12.77
N LEU A 136 0.66 -19.83 -12.15
CA LEU A 136 0.56 -20.45 -10.83
C LEU A 136 -0.05 -21.85 -10.98
N GLU A 137 0.39 -22.82 -10.16
CA GLU A 137 -0.17 -24.18 -10.17
C GLU A 137 -1.58 -24.23 -9.57
N ASN A 138 -1.94 -23.23 -8.75
CA ASN A 138 -3.26 -23.14 -8.12
C ASN A 138 -3.70 -21.66 -8.01
N PRO A 139 -5.01 -21.36 -7.84
CA PRO A 139 -5.54 -20.00 -7.88
C PRO A 139 -5.39 -19.23 -6.55
N VAL A 140 -4.44 -19.60 -5.72
CA VAL A 140 -4.22 -18.99 -4.40
C VAL A 140 -2.78 -18.51 -4.28
N TYR A 141 -2.58 -17.30 -3.78
CA TYR A 141 -1.26 -16.78 -3.50
C TYR A 141 -1.25 -15.90 -2.24
N ILE A 142 -0.06 -15.62 -1.70
CA ILE A 142 0.10 -14.82 -0.49
C ILE A 142 0.01 -13.34 -0.85
N SER A 143 -1.02 -12.69 -0.33
CA SER A 143 -1.34 -11.28 -0.57
C SER A 143 -0.29 -10.33 0.00
N HIS A 144 -0.40 -9.06 -0.36
CA HIS A 144 0.50 -8.00 0.06
C HIS A 144 0.44 -7.73 1.56
N MET A 145 1.58 -7.93 2.22
CA MET A 145 1.81 -7.60 3.63
C MET A 145 3.18 -6.92 3.76
N SER A 146 3.19 -5.67 4.16
CA SER A 146 4.40 -4.84 4.13
C SER A 146 5.46 -5.28 5.14
N PHE A 147 6.74 -5.13 4.77
CA PHE A 147 7.84 -5.16 5.73
C PHE A 147 7.73 -3.94 6.66
N GLY A 148 7.59 -4.21 7.96
CA GLY A 148 7.24 -3.23 8.99
C GLY A 148 5.87 -3.47 9.61
N ALA A 149 4.90 -4.06 8.86
CA ALA A 149 3.74 -4.73 9.44
C ALA A 149 4.10 -6.15 9.85
N LEU A 150 4.85 -6.86 9.00
CA LEU A 150 5.45 -8.16 9.31
C LEU A 150 6.96 -8.03 9.55
N SER A 151 7.52 -8.95 10.32
CA SER A 151 8.96 -9.08 10.51
C SER A 151 9.63 -9.71 9.27
N ARG A 152 10.96 -9.62 9.20
CA ARG A 152 11.79 -10.31 8.20
C ARG A 152 11.52 -11.80 8.20
N GLU A 153 11.54 -12.43 9.38
CA GLU A 153 11.38 -13.87 9.55
C GLU A 153 10.01 -14.32 9.04
N ALA A 154 8.95 -13.59 9.37
CA ALA A 154 7.61 -13.90 8.90
C ALA A 154 7.53 -13.80 7.36
N LYS A 155 8.05 -12.73 6.77
CA LYS A 155 8.04 -12.54 5.31
C LYS A 155 8.84 -13.60 4.57
N VAL A 156 10.05 -13.92 5.03
CA VAL A 156 10.88 -14.98 4.42
C VAL A 156 10.24 -16.35 4.59
N SER A 157 9.59 -16.65 5.73
CA SER A 157 8.89 -17.91 5.95
C SER A 157 7.70 -18.06 5.00
N LEU A 158 6.92 -16.97 4.81
CA LEU A 158 5.81 -16.95 3.86
C LEU A 158 6.31 -17.14 2.41
N ALA A 159 7.41 -16.48 2.04
CA ALA A 159 8.00 -16.64 0.71
C ALA A 159 8.45 -18.07 0.45
N ARG A 160 9.10 -18.73 1.42
CA ARG A 160 9.45 -20.16 1.34
C ARG A 160 8.19 -21.04 1.23
N GLY A 161 7.16 -20.74 2.01
CA GLY A 161 5.88 -21.46 1.93
C GLY A 161 5.23 -21.32 0.56
N SER A 162 5.24 -20.13 -0.04
CA SER A 162 4.71 -19.90 -1.38
C SER A 162 5.50 -20.70 -2.43
N ALA A 163 6.83 -20.77 -2.31
CA ALA A 163 7.67 -21.56 -3.19
C ALA A 163 7.37 -23.06 -3.08
N MET A 164 7.20 -23.58 -1.86
CA MET A 164 6.83 -24.99 -1.64
C MET A 164 5.44 -25.34 -2.20
N ALA A 165 4.54 -24.37 -2.26
CA ALA A 165 3.20 -24.51 -2.81
C ALA A 165 3.11 -24.16 -4.31
N HIS A 166 4.23 -23.88 -4.96
CA HIS A 166 4.31 -23.42 -6.37
C HIS A 166 3.35 -22.27 -6.66
N SER A 167 3.31 -21.32 -5.72
CA SER A 167 2.44 -20.14 -5.75
C SER A 167 3.27 -18.86 -5.67
N ALA A 168 2.60 -17.69 -5.60
CA ALA A 168 3.27 -16.41 -5.54
C ALA A 168 3.30 -15.82 -4.12
N MET A 169 4.32 -14.99 -3.88
CA MET A 169 4.44 -14.09 -2.74
C MET A 169 4.36 -12.64 -3.21
N CYS A 170 3.65 -11.80 -2.47
CA CYS A 170 3.56 -10.37 -2.76
C CYS A 170 4.44 -9.54 -1.82
N SER A 171 5.09 -8.50 -2.36
CA SER A 171 6.02 -7.65 -1.59
C SER A 171 5.35 -6.87 -0.47
N GLY A 172 4.14 -6.40 -0.70
CA GLY A 172 3.49 -5.42 0.17
C GLY A 172 4.07 -4.01 0.00
N GLU A 173 3.40 -3.03 0.60
CA GLU A 173 3.70 -1.59 0.46
C GLU A 173 5.06 -1.16 1.04
N GLY A 174 5.75 -2.01 1.75
CA GLY A 174 6.99 -1.67 2.46
C GLY A 174 8.28 -1.66 1.63
N GLY A 175 8.19 -1.90 0.34
CA GLY A 175 9.34 -2.17 -0.52
C GLY A 175 9.74 -3.65 -0.52
N ILE A 176 10.79 -3.99 -1.24
CA ILE A 176 11.27 -5.36 -1.41
C ILE A 176 12.31 -5.70 -0.34
N LEU A 177 12.08 -6.77 0.38
CA LEU A 177 13.08 -7.41 1.21
C LEU A 177 13.83 -8.43 0.33
N PRO A 178 15.14 -8.25 0.07
CA PRO A 178 15.88 -9.09 -0.89
C PRO A 178 15.78 -10.59 -0.59
N GLU A 179 15.86 -10.97 0.68
CA GLU A 179 15.82 -12.36 1.12
C GLU A 179 14.43 -12.99 0.92
N GLU A 180 13.37 -12.18 1.00
CA GLU A 180 12.01 -12.62 0.67
C GLU A 180 11.87 -12.90 -0.81
N MET A 181 12.32 -11.97 -1.67
CA MET A 181 12.26 -12.14 -3.11
C MET A 181 13.06 -13.36 -3.58
N GLN A 182 14.23 -13.58 -2.98
CA GLN A 182 15.05 -14.76 -3.27
C GLN A 182 14.42 -16.08 -2.81
N ALA A 183 13.63 -16.06 -1.74
CA ALA A 183 13.00 -17.24 -1.17
C ALA A 183 11.69 -17.62 -1.86
N ALA A 184 11.08 -16.73 -2.62
CA ALA A 184 9.85 -16.97 -3.38
C ALA A 184 10.15 -17.67 -4.72
N ASP A 185 9.21 -18.51 -5.20
CA ASP A 185 9.23 -19.03 -6.56
C ASP A 185 8.72 -17.98 -7.55
N LYS A 186 7.58 -17.39 -7.25
CA LYS A 186 6.97 -16.28 -7.99
C LYS A 186 6.79 -15.08 -7.09
N TYR A 187 7.06 -13.88 -7.63
CA TYR A 187 7.05 -12.65 -6.84
C TYR A 187 6.27 -11.54 -7.51
N ILE A 188 5.25 -11.02 -6.81
CA ILE A 188 4.44 -9.88 -7.27
C ILE A 188 4.90 -8.63 -6.53
N PHE A 189 5.37 -7.64 -7.26
CA PHE A 189 5.84 -6.38 -6.70
C PHE A 189 4.73 -5.35 -6.60
N GLU A 190 4.45 -4.84 -5.39
CA GLU A 190 3.48 -3.76 -5.15
C GLU A 190 4.12 -2.41 -5.43
N TYR A 191 3.73 -1.79 -6.54
CA TYR A 191 4.19 -0.48 -6.97
C TYR A 191 3.33 0.61 -6.31
N VAL A 192 3.94 1.38 -5.42
CA VAL A 192 3.26 2.41 -4.61
C VAL A 192 3.74 3.80 -4.93
N GLY A 193 2.92 4.82 -4.66
CA GLY A 193 3.24 6.23 -4.92
C GLY A 193 4.49 6.75 -4.20
N ASN A 194 4.94 6.09 -3.15
CA ASN A 194 6.20 6.39 -2.46
C ASN A 194 7.45 5.83 -3.17
N LEU A 195 7.27 5.04 -4.21
CA LEU A 195 8.31 4.44 -5.07
C LEU A 195 9.36 3.62 -4.30
N TYR A 196 8.96 2.93 -3.21
CA TYR A 196 9.87 2.07 -2.46
C TYR A 196 10.41 0.94 -3.32
N SER A 197 11.73 0.75 -3.30
CA SER A 197 12.43 -0.31 -4.05
C SER A 197 12.18 -0.30 -5.57
N VAL A 198 11.72 0.79 -6.15
CA VAL A 198 11.54 0.92 -7.59
C VAL A 198 12.90 1.11 -8.23
N THR A 199 13.41 0.05 -8.83
CA THR A 199 14.64 0.04 -9.63
C THR A 199 14.41 -0.73 -10.91
N PRO A 200 15.16 -0.47 -12.01
CA PRO A 200 15.06 -1.24 -13.24
C PRO A 200 15.27 -2.75 -13.00
N GLU A 201 16.14 -3.11 -12.07
CA GLU A 201 16.42 -4.50 -11.73
C GLU A 201 15.21 -5.15 -11.05
N ASN A 202 14.64 -4.52 -10.04
CA ASN A 202 13.48 -5.06 -9.32
C ASN A 202 12.25 -5.19 -10.22
N LEU A 203 12.04 -4.23 -11.15
CA LEU A 203 10.94 -4.30 -12.12
C LEU A 203 11.09 -5.48 -13.07
N ARG A 204 12.31 -5.83 -13.48
CA ARG A 204 12.57 -7.00 -14.35
C ARG A 204 12.52 -8.33 -13.63
N ASN A 205 12.95 -8.34 -12.36
CA ASN A 205 13.03 -9.55 -11.56
C ASN A 205 11.67 -9.97 -10.96
N ALA A 206 10.72 -9.05 -10.83
CA ALA A 206 9.37 -9.39 -10.44
C ALA A 206 8.65 -10.21 -11.53
N ASP A 207 7.77 -11.14 -11.14
CA ASP A 207 6.94 -11.92 -12.08
C ASP A 207 5.66 -11.19 -12.48
N ALA A 208 5.20 -10.26 -11.66
CA ALA A 208 4.16 -9.29 -11.99
C ALA A 208 4.37 -8.00 -11.18
N ILE A 209 3.78 -6.90 -11.65
CA ILE A 209 3.81 -5.61 -10.96
C ILE A 209 2.36 -5.18 -10.71
N GLU A 210 2.04 -4.81 -9.48
CA GLU A 210 0.71 -4.36 -9.09
C GLU A 210 0.74 -2.91 -8.61
N ILE A 211 0.11 -2.00 -9.36
CA ILE A 211 -0.04 -0.59 -9.00
C ILE A 211 -1.09 -0.49 -7.91
N LYS A 212 -0.68 -0.12 -6.70
CA LYS A 212 -1.60 0.00 -5.57
C LYS A 212 -2.18 1.39 -5.45
N ILE A 213 -3.49 1.50 -5.63
CA ILE A 213 -4.28 2.71 -5.43
C ILE A 213 -4.93 2.72 -4.05
N GLY A 214 -5.43 1.58 -3.60
CA GLY A 214 -6.08 1.44 -2.29
C GLY A 214 -5.98 0.04 -1.73
N GLN A 215 -6.43 -0.12 -0.49
CA GLN A 215 -6.53 -1.42 0.19
C GLN A 215 -7.65 -1.42 1.22
N GLY A 216 -8.27 -2.59 1.45
CA GLY A 216 -9.16 -2.88 2.56
C GLY A 216 -10.21 -1.81 2.82
N THR A 217 -10.25 -1.32 4.04
CA THR A 217 -11.24 -0.35 4.53
C THR A 217 -10.84 1.11 4.31
N LYS A 218 -9.76 1.41 3.61
CA LYS A 218 -9.22 2.77 3.47
C LYS A 218 -8.97 3.20 2.02
N PRO A 219 -10.02 3.29 1.17
CA PRO A 219 -9.87 3.86 -0.16
C PRO A 219 -9.41 5.33 -0.07
N GLY A 220 -8.47 5.71 -0.92
CA GLY A 220 -7.92 7.08 -0.92
C GLY A 220 -7.00 7.44 0.26
N MET A 221 -6.63 6.45 1.08
CA MET A 221 -5.63 6.62 2.12
C MET A 221 -4.48 5.64 1.90
N GLY A 222 -3.26 6.16 1.82
CA GLY A 222 -2.05 5.34 1.72
C GLY A 222 -1.64 4.66 3.02
N GLY A 223 -0.52 3.94 2.97
CA GLY A 223 0.05 3.27 4.13
C GLY A 223 0.59 4.26 5.17
N HIS A 224 0.47 3.88 6.42
CA HIS A 224 1.00 4.63 7.56
C HIS A 224 1.90 3.71 8.38
N LEU A 225 3.12 4.15 8.66
CA LEU A 225 4.00 3.43 9.58
C LEU A 225 4.49 4.42 10.66
N PRO A 226 4.12 4.20 11.93
CA PRO A 226 4.58 5.03 13.03
C PRO A 226 6.11 5.04 13.13
N GLY A 227 6.69 6.19 13.47
CA GLY A 227 8.14 6.38 13.53
C GLY A 227 8.84 5.39 14.46
N GLU A 228 8.22 5.03 15.57
CA GLU A 228 8.75 4.03 16.51
C GLU A 228 9.01 2.66 15.88
N LYS A 229 8.29 2.32 14.79
CA LYS A 229 8.45 1.10 14.02
C LYS A 229 9.48 1.24 12.89
N VAL A 230 9.91 2.47 12.57
CA VAL A 230 10.88 2.71 11.49
C VAL A 230 12.30 2.44 12.02
N THR A 231 12.70 1.18 11.98
CA THR A 231 14.05 0.71 12.30
C THR A 231 15.07 1.15 11.25
N ALA A 232 16.37 1.00 11.53
CA ALA A 232 17.43 1.27 10.55
C ALA A 232 17.27 0.47 9.24
N GLU A 233 16.79 -0.76 9.33
CA GLU A 233 16.55 -1.60 8.17
C GLU A 233 15.36 -1.12 7.34
N ILE A 234 14.22 -0.82 7.98
CA ILE A 234 13.05 -0.27 7.30
C ILE A 234 13.39 1.09 6.68
N SER A 235 14.13 1.94 7.40
CA SER A 235 14.65 3.21 6.91
C SER A 235 15.42 3.03 5.59
N ARG A 236 16.32 2.06 5.53
CA ARG A 236 17.12 1.75 4.33
C ARG A 236 16.24 1.27 3.16
N ILE A 237 15.34 0.33 3.41
CA ILE A 237 14.50 -0.27 2.34
C ILE A 237 13.50 0.75 1.79
N ARG A 238 12.90 1.57 2.66
CA ARG A 238 11.92 2.59 2.28
C ARG A 238 12.54 3.93 1.87
N ASN A 239 13.85 4.10 2.06
CA ASN A 239 14.54 5.37 1.88
C ASN A 239 13.84 6.52 2.65
N LYS A 240 13.55 6.28 3.95
CA LYS A 240 12.88 7.23 4.84
C LYS A 240 13.67 7.38 6.14
N PRO A 241 13.64 8.56 6.78
CA PRO A 241 14.38 8.77 8.03
C PRO A 241 13.95 7.81 9.13
N MET A 242 14.93 7.20 9.82
CA MET A 242 14.68 6.34 10.98
C MET A 242 13.97 7.13 12.10
N GLY A 243 13.03 6.50 12.78
CA GLY A 243 12.32 7.06 13.92
C GLY A 243 11.28 8.14 13.56
N LYS A 244 11.02 8.40 12.29
CA LYS A 244 9.98 9.34 11.84
C LYS A 244 8.83 8.60 11.18
N ASP A 245 7.62 9.14 11.36
CA ASP A 245 6.43 8.60 10.72
C ASP A 245 6.56 8.57 9.20
N VAL A 246 6.17 7.46 8.60
CA VAL A 246 6.09 7.31 7.16
C VAL A 246 4.64 7.38 6.75
N ILE A 247 4.27 8.46 6.05
CA ILE A 247 2.91 8.73 5.59
C ILE A 247 2.90 8.63 4.07
N ALA A 248 2.03 7.80 3.53
CA ALA A 248 1.81 7.74 2.10
C ALA A 248 0.85 8.87 1.66
N PRO A 249 1.00 9.37 0.42
CA PRO A 249 0.11 10.39 -0.11
C PRO A 249 -1.32 9.86 -0.26
N SER A 250 -2.31 10.75 -0.13
CA SER A 250 -3.73 10.41 -0.29
C SER A 250 -4.10 10.07 -1.74
N ARG A 251 -3.33 10.57 -2.70
CA ARG A 251 -3.48 10.30 -4.13
C ARG A 251 -2.19 9.72 -4.67
N PHE A 252 -2.29 8.87 -5.67
CA PHE A 252 -1.10 8.37 -6.35
C PHE A 252 -0.44 9.53 -7.13
N PRO A 253 0.83 9.86 -6.85
CA PRO A 253 1.51 10.96 -7.52
C PRO A 253 1.58 10.76 -9.03
N GLY A 254 1.27 11.81 -9.79
CA GLY A 254 1.31 11.76 -11.26
C GLY A 254 0.13 11.08 -11.93
N ILE A 255 -0.89 10.63 -11.16
CA ILE A 255 -2.14 10.08 -11.72
C ILE A 255 -3.28 11.03 -11.37
N GLU A 256 -3.72 11.80 -12.35
CA GLU A 256 -4.87 12.70 -12.25
C GLU A 256 -5.99 12.28 -13.20
N THR A 257 -5.64 11.63 -14.31
CA THR A 257 -6.55 11.17 -15.34
C THR A 257 -6.38 9.67 -15.60
N LYS A 258 -7.35 9.08 -16.28
CA LYS A 258 -7.26 7.68 -16.73
C LYS A 258 -6.18 7.48 -17.80
N GLU A 259 -5.86 8.55 -18.55
CA GLU A 259 -4.77 8.60 -19.52
C GLU A 259 -3.41 8.49 -18.83
N ASP A 260 -3.23 9.15 -17.69
CA ASP A 260 -2.00 9.03 -16.88
C ASP A 260 -1.80 7.61 -16.36
N MET A 261 -2.89 6.97 -15.90
CA MET A 261 -2.83 5.57 -15.47
C MET A 261 -2.48 4.64 -16.63
N LYS A 262 -3.06 4.85 -17.80
CA LYS A 262 -2.73 4.08 -19.00
C LYS A 262 -1.26 4.24 -19.41
N ALA A 263 -0.76 5.46 -19.31
CA ALA A 263 0.66 5.75 -19.56
C ALA A 263 1.56 5.03 -18.55
N LEU A 264 1.22 5.05 -17.26
CA LEU A 264 1.97 4.33 -16.23
C LEU A 264 1.96 2.81 -16.46
N VAL A 265 0.81 2.21 -16.76
CA VAL A 265 0.70 0.78 -17.09
C VAL A 265 1.61 0.44 -18.27
N SER A 266 1.58 1.24 -19.34
CA SER A 266 2.43 1.04 -20.52
C SER A 266 3.92 1.17 -20.20
N GLN A 267 4.28 2.16 -19.37
CA GLN A 267 5.66 2.37 -18.93
C GLN A 267 6.20 1.20 -18.12
N LEU A 268 5.40 0.71 -17.14
CA LEU A 268 5.79 -0.42 -16.33
C LEU A 268 5.88 -1.72 -17.13
N ARG A 269 4.98 -1.92 -18.11
CA ARG A 269 5.04 -3.07 -19.02
C ARG A 269 6.34 -3.10 -19.82
N MET A 270 6.79 -1.94 -20.31
CA MET A 270 8.09 -1.83 -20.98
C MET A 270 9.25 -2.06 -20.00
N ALA A 271 9.23 -1.42 -18.84
CA ALA A 271 10.31 -1.50 -17.86
C ALA A 271 10.50 -2.90 -17.27
N SER A 272 9.43 -3.70 -17.22
CA SER A 272 9.43 -5.09 -16.73
C SER A 272 9.66 -6.11 -17.84
N GLU A 273 9.93 -5.68 -19.08
CA GLU A 273 10.11 -6.55 -20.23
C GLU A 273 8.89 -7.46 -20.50
N GLY A 274 7.68 -6.89 -20.36
CA GLY A 274 6.43 -7.55 -20.69
C GLY A 274 5.86 -8.46 -19.60
N ARG A 275 6.19 -8.24 -18.33
CA ARG A 275 5.49 -8.85 -17.20
C ARG A 275 4.06 -8.30 -17.07
N PRO A 276 3.13 -9.06 -16.48
CA PRO A 276 1.77 -8.59 -16.22
C PRO A 276 1.77 -7.36 -15.29
N ILE A 277 0.97 -6.36 -15.66
CA ILE A 277 0.76 -5.16 -14.86
C ILE A 277 -0.67 -5.16 -14.33
N GLY A 278 -0.81 -5.15 -13.03
CA GLY A 278 -2.08 -5.09 -12.32
C GLY A 278 -2.36 -3.72 -11.72
N ILE A 279 -3.64 -3.48 -11.40
CA ILE A 279 -4.08 -2.34 -10.60
C ILE A 279 -4.87 -2.87 -9.41
N LYS A 280 -4.45 -2.48 -8.18
CA LYS A 280 -5.15 -2.84 -6.95
C LYS A 280 -5.95 -1.66 -6.42
N ILE A 281 -7.22 -1.88 -6.19
CA ILE A 281 -8.17 -0.91 -5.65
C ILE A 281 -8.89 -1.46 -4.41
N ALA A 282 -9.33 -0.59 -3.52
CA ALA A 282 -10.31 -0.93 -2.51
C ALA A 282 -11.72 -0.89 -3.11
N ALA A 283 -12.64 -1.67 -2.55
CA ALA A 283 -14.04 -1.67 -2.98
C ALA A 283 -14.80 -0.42 -2.46
N GLY A 284 -14.45 0.76 -3.00
CA GLY A 284 -15.11 2.04 -2.74
C GLY A 284 -16.25 2.31 -3.72
N HIS A 285 -16.09 3.29 -4.60
CA HIS A 285 -17.01 3.51 -5.74
C HIS A 285 -16.71 2.54 -6.89
N ILE A 286 -16.90 1.26 -6.62
CA ILE A 286 -16.32 0.15 -7.37
C ILE A 286 -16.58 0.19 -8.88
N GLU A 287 -17.79 0.57 -9.31
CA GLU A 287 -18.14 0.62 -10.74
C GLU A 287 -17.35 1.71 -11.48
N ARG A 288 -17.18 2.88 -10.84
CA ARG A 288 -16.43 4.00 -11.41
C ARG A 288 -14.94 3.72 -11.43
N ASP A 289 -14.42 3.16 -10.32
CA ASP A 289 -13.02 2.81 -10.18
C ASP A 289 -12.63 1.70 -11.14
N LEU A 290 -13.49 0.69 -11.34
CA LEU A 290 -13.28 -0.36 -12.34
C LEU A 290 -13.29 0.21 -13.77
N ALA A 291 -14.21 1.11 -14.11
CA ALA A 291 -14.23 1.74 -15.42
C ALA A 291 -12.95 2.54 -15.70
N PHE A 292 -12.42 3.23 -14.66
CA PHE A 292 -11.14 3.91 -14.73
C PHE A 292 -9.98 2.92 -14.96
N CYS A 293 -9.93 1.84 -14.19
CA CYS A 293 -8.89 0.82 -14.30
C CYS A 293 -8.92 0.12 -15.67
N VAL A 294 -10.09 -0.29 -16.15
CA VAL A 294 -10.25 -0.97 -17.44
C VAL A 294 -9.76 -0.09 -18.60
N TYR A 295 -10.01 1.22 -18.54
CA TYR A 295 -9.49 2.14 -19.55
C TYR A 295 -7.95 2.15 -19.64
N ALA A 296 -7.28 1.91 -18.52
CA ALA A 296 -5.83 1.85 -18.47
C ALA A 296 -5.23 0.56 -19.05
N GLU A 297 -6.06 -0.43 -19.40
CA GLU A 297 -5.68 -1.71 -20.01
C GLU A 297 -4.62 -2.48 -19.19
N PRO A 298 -4.84 -2.70 -17.88
CA PRO A 298 -3.99 -3.58 -17.10
C PRO A 298 -4.20 -5.04 -17.51
N ASP A 299 -3.26 -5.90 -17.16
CA ASP A 299 -3.36 -7.34 -17.41
C ASP A 299 -4.25 -8.05 -16.37
N PHE A 300 -4.42 -7.46 -15.18
CA PHE A 300 -5.32 -7.91 -14.12
C PHE A 300 -5.73 -6.75 -13.20
N ILE A 301 -6.82 -6.94 -12.46
CA ILE A 301 -7.29 -6.00 -11.46
C ILE A 301 -7.50 -6.76 -10.16
N THR A 302 -6.95 -6.23 -9.07
CA THR A 302 -7.14 -6.76 -7.72
C THR A 302 -8.13 -5.87 -6.97
N ILE A 303 -9.18 -6.49 -6.44
CA ILE A 303 -10.17 -5.81 -5.60
C ILE A 303 -9.96 -6.24 -4.16
N ASP A 304 -9.58 -5.29 -3.31
CA ASP A 304 -9.38 -5.53 -1.89
C ASP A 304 -10.66 -5.17 -1.14
N GLY A 305 -11.31 -6.19 -0.59
CA GLY A 305 -12.57 -6.05 0.11
C GLY A 305 -12.41 -5.54 1.54
N ARG A 306 -13.55 -5.22 2.17
CA ARG A 306 -13.60 -4.69 3.54
C ARG A 306 -13.11 -5.68 4.59
N GLY A 307 -13.16 -6.98 4.35
CA GLY A 307 -12.65 -8.01 5.26
C GLY A 307 -11.14 -7.95 5.49
N GLY A 308 -10.39 -7.27 4.61
CA GLY A 308 -8.96 -7.06 4.75
C GLY A 308 -8.62 -6.19 5.96
N ALA A 309 -7.60 -6.61 6.73
CA ALA A 309 -7.06 -5.83 7.83
C ALA A 309 -6.01 -4.83 7.33
N THR A 310 -5.71 -3.81 8.14
CA THR A 310 -4.60 -2.89 7.91
C THR A 310 -3.77 -2.70 9.17
N GLY A 311 -2.45 -2.63 9.02
CA GLY A 311 -1.53 -2.48 10.16
C GLY A 311 -1.63 -1.14 10.87
N SER A 312 -2.13 -0.10 10.22
CA SER A 312 -2.36 1.22 10.80
C SER A 312 -3.40 1.98 9.99
N SER A 313 -4.46 2.43 10.65
CA SER A 313 -5.51 3.27 10.08
C SER A 313 -6.14 4.12 11.17
N PRO A 314 -6.69 5.31 10.85
CA PRO A 314 -7.62 6.00 11.75
C PRO A 314 -8.81 5.11 12.06
N MET A 315 -9.17 5.00 13.33
CA MET A 315 -10.14 4.01 13.81
C MET A 315 -11.55 4.20 13.24
N LEU A 316 -11.90 5.42 12.90
CA LEU A 316 -13.24 5.78 12.41
C LEU A 316 -13.30 5.99 10.89
N LEU A 317 -12.36 5.45 10.14
CA LEU A 317 -12.35 5.52 8.68
C LEU A 317 -13.25 4.47 8.04
#